data_b9d4eef8f38bad44e96760e8cc6306b9
#
_entry.id   b9d4eef8f38bad44e96760e8cc6306b9
#
_cell.length_a   1.000
_cell.length_b   1.000
_cell.length_c   1.000
_cell.angle_alpha   90.00
_cell.angle_beta   90.00
_cell.angle_gamma   90.00
#
_symmetry.space_group_name_H-M   'P 1'
#
loop_
_entity.id
_entity.type
_entity.pdbx_description
1 polymer ?
#
loop_
_entity_poly.entity_id
_entity_poly.type
_entity_poly.pdbx_seq_one_letter_code
_entity_poly.pdbx_strand_id
1 'polypeptide(L)'
;MAAQGWTGIVVPERYGGSGLGFLALGVLLEEIGRAAFDSPYFANLVATLAILGSGSSPRTQRLLSDIAGGNAIVSPAIEELGVSYEPRFVAARAERSADGFILSGSKMFVPYADVADHLLVLVRTEGAIGDEDGCSLMLVDRSSPGIRITRLETIAPDRQFQVDFERVVVAAQNINLDDEEEA
;
A
#
# COMPACT_ATOMS: atom_id res chain seq x y z
N MET A 1 20.02 0.15 0.48
CA MET A 1 19.19 -0.26 -0.68
C MET A 1 18.94 0.92 -1.62
N ALA A 2 18.43 2.07 -1.17
CA ALA A 2 18.18 3.23 -2.03
C ALA A 2 19.44 3.71 -2.77
N ALA A 3 20.58 3.89 -2.10
CA ALA A 3 21.82 4.30 -2.72
C ALA A 3 22.34 3.33 -3.81
N GLN A 4 21.82 2.10 -3.87
CA GLN A 4 22.09 1.09 -4.89
C GLN A 4 21.02 1.05 -5.99
N GLY A 5 20.00 1.91 -5.93
CA GLY A 5 18.86 1.93 -6.85
C GLY A 5 17.86 0.79 -6.68
N TRP A 6 17.97 -0.03 -5.64
CA TRP A 6 17.09 -1.20 -5.46
C TRP A 6 15.63 -0.84 -5.18
N THR A 7 15.40 0.26 -4.45
CA THR A 7 14.04 0.74 -4.15
C THR A 7 13.31 1.21 -5.39
N GLY A 8 14.05 1.66 -6.42
CA GLY A 8 13.52 2.11 -7.70
C GLY A 8 13.66 1.11 -8.85
N ILE A 9 13.96 -0.17 -8.57
CA ILE A 9 14.31 -1.14 -9.62
C ILE A 9 13.21 -1.30 -10.68
N VAL A 10 11.94 -1.29 -10.30
CA VAL A 10 10.77 -1.39 -11.20
C VAL A 10 10.15 -0.04 -11.54
N VAL A 11 10.54 1.01 -10.83
CA VAL A 11 10.02 2.36 -11.06
C VAL A 11 10.60 2.90 -12.37
N PRO A 12 9.78 3.44 -13.29
CA PRO A 12 10.26 4.03 -14.54
C PRO A 12 11.28 5.14 -14.33
N GLU A 13 12.22 5.28 -15.27
CA GLU A 13 13.29 6.31 -15.24
C GLU A 13 12.73 7.73 -15.11
N ARG A 14 11.58 8.02 -15.75
CA ARG A 14 10.89 9.32 -15.63
C ARG A 14 10.50 9.71 -14.21
N TYR A 15 10.46 8.75 -13.30
CA TYR A 15 10.20 8.96 -11.87
C TYR A 15 11.44 8.72 -11.00
N GLY A 16 12.63 8.70 -11.61
CA GLY A 16 13.91 8.52 -10.91
C GLY A 16 14.26 7.07 -10.56
N GLY A 17 13.51 6.09 -11.06
CA GLY A 17 13.82 4.67 -10.93
C GLY A 17 14.80 4.18 -12.00
N SER A 18 15.08 2.87 -11.97
CA SER A 18 15.98 2.22 -12.96
C SER A 18 15.22 1.62 -14.14
N GLY A 19 13.90 1.47 -14.06
CA GLY A 19 13.06 0.91 -15.12
C GLY A 19 13.39 -0.54 -15.50
N LEU A 20 14.12 -1.26 -14.66
CA LEU A 20 14.50 -2.64 -14.91
C LEU A 20 13.28 -3.55 -14.69
N GLY A 21 13.06 -4.47 -15.61
CA GLY A 21 11.88 -5.33 -15.57
C GLY A 21 11.93 -6.40 -14.47
N PHE A 22 10.90 -7.25 -14.45
CA PHE A 22 10.71 -8.32 -13.46
C PHE A 22 11.86 -9.33 -13.38
N LEU A 23 12.63 -9.52 -14.46
CA LEU A 23 13.79 -10.41 -14.42
C LEU A 23 14.87 -9.88 -13.46
N ALA A 24 15.22 -8.61 -13.55
CA ALA A 24 16.20 -7.99 -12.64
C ALA A 24 15.68 -7.97 -11.19
N LEU A 25 14.39 -7.69 -11.03
CA LEU A 25 13.73 -7.78 -9.73
C LEU A 25 13.81 -9.21 -9.16
N GLY A 26 13.55 -10.24 -9.97
CA GLY A 26 13.63 -11.64 -9.54
C GLY A 26 15.01 -12.01 -9.01
N VAL A 27 16.08 -11.61 -9.71
CA VAL A 27 17.47 -11.81 -9.25
C VAL A 27 17.72 -11.13 -7.91
N LEU A 28 17.26 -9.89 -7.75
CA LEU A 28 17.42 -9.16 -6.49
C LEU A 28 16.65 -9.84 -5.33
N LEU A 29 15.42 -10.27 -5.57
CA LEU A 29 14.60 -10.96 -4.56
C LEU A 29 15.21 -12.31 -4.17
N GLU A 30 15.81 -13.04 -5.12
CA GLU A 30 16.54 -14.28 -4.83
C GLU A 30 17.70 -14.03 -3.85
N GLU A 31 18.50 -12.99 -4.07
CA GLU A 31 19.60 -12.66 -3.18
C GLU A 31 19.14 -12.14 -1.80
N ILE A 32 18.06 -11.36 -1.77
CA ILE A 32 17.44 -10.91 -0.50
C ILE A 32 16.95 -12.14 0.28
N GLY A 33 16.29 -13.09 -0.38
CA GLY A 33 15.83 -14.34 0.24
C GLY A 33 16.97 -15.23 0.69
N ARG A 34 18.04 -15.36 -0.09
CA ARG A 34 19.26 -16.11 0.25
C ARG A 34 19.94 -15.55 1.50
N ALA A 35 19.92 -14.22 1.64
CA ALA A 35 20.48 -13.53 2.80
C ALA A 35 19.54 -13.55 4.03
N ALA A 36 18.29 -14.04 3.89
CA ALA A 36 17.23 -13.93 4.90
C ALA A 36 17.11 -12.50 5.45
N PHE A 37 17.18 -11.52 4.56
CA PHE A 37 17.27 -10.11 4.93
C PHE A 37 15.88 -9.55 5.27
N ASP A 38 15.64 -9.36 6.59
CA ASP A 38 14.41 -8.78 7.11
C ASP A 38 14.37 -7.26 6.88
N SER A 39 13.41 -6.80 6.07
CA SER A 39 13.27 -5.38 5.73
C SER A 39 11.89 -5.07 5.14
N PRO A 40 11.45 -3.79 5.15
CA PRO A 40 10.20 -3.38 4.52
C PRO A 40 10.23 -3.43 2.99
N TYR A 41 11.34 -3.86 2.38
CA TYR A 41 11.54 -3.80 0.93
C TYR A 41 10.44 -4.51 0.14
N PHE A 42 10.09 -5.75 0.51
CA PHE A 42 9.09 -6.53 -0.21
C PHE A 42 7.69 -5.90 -0.08
N ALA A 43 7.33 -5.45 1.11
CA ALA A 43 6.06 -4.76 1.34
C ALA A 43 5.94 -3.48 0.49
N ASN A 44 7.00 -2.66 0.53
CA ASN A 44 7.06 -1.43 -0.26
C ASN A 44 7.04 -1.71 -1.78
N LEU A 45 7.68 -2.81 -2.23
CA LEU A 45 7.63 -3.24 -3.62
C LEU A 45 6.22 -3.61 -4.07
N VAL A 46 5.48 -4.39 -3.27
CA VAL A 46 4.08 -4.77 -3.58
C VAL A 46 3.21 -3.52 -3.72
N ALA A 47 3.32 -2.59 -2.78
CA ALA A 47 2.60 -1.30 -2.86
C ALA A 47 3.03 -0.49 -4.09
N THR A 48 4.32 -0.46 -4.42
CA THR A 48 4.85 0.23 -5.60
C THR A 48 4.26 -0.33 -6.90
N LEU A 49 4.17 -1.65 -7.02
CA LEU A 49 3.58 -2.29 -8.20
C LEU A 49 2.08 -1.99 -8.33
N ALA A 50 1.35 -1.98 -7.23
CA ALA A 50 -0.06 -1.58 -7.22
C ALA A 50 -0.23 -0.11 -7.66
N ILE A 51 0.60 0.80 -7.13
CA ILE A 51 0.60 2.22 -7.51
C ILE A 51 0.97 2.39 -8.99
N LEU A 52 1.91 1.64 -9.53
CA LEU A 52 2.26 1.67 -10.96
C LEU A 52 1.12 1.18 -11.87
N GLY A 53 0.34 0.21 -11.40
CA GLY A 53 -0.82 -0.33 -12.13
C GLY A 53 -2.06 0.55 -12.09
N SER A 54 -2.11 1.55 -11.24
CA SER A 54 -3.31 2.30 -10.90
C SER A 54 -3.42 3.68 -11.55
N GLY A 55 -2.74 3.89 -12.66
CA GLY A 55 -2.78 5.17 -13.37
C GLY A 55 -1.74 6.18 -12.86
N SER A 56 -1.78 7.38 -13.44
CA SER A 56 -0.75 8.40 -13.25
C SER A 56 -1.36 9.73 -12.84
N SER A 57 -1.22 10.09 -11.58
CA SER A 57 -1.54 11.43 -11.07
C SER A 57 -0.27 12.16 -10.60
N PRO A 58 -0.29 13.48 -10.45
CA PRO A 58 0.86 14.22 -9.91
C PRO A 58 1.30 13.70 -8.52
N ARG A 59 0.36 13.16 -7.73
CA ARG A 59 0.63 12.57 -6.42
C ARG A 59 1.34 11.22 -6.54
N THR A 60 0.81 10.31 -7.37
CA THR A 60 1.43 8.99 -7.58
C THR A 60 2.81 9.13 -8.20
N GLN A 61 3.02 10.05 -9.13
CA GLN A 61 4.33 10.35 -9.72
C GLN A 61 5.34 10.79 -8.66
N ARG A 62 4.96 11.72 -7.77
CA ARG A 62 5.81 12.18 -6.67
C ARG A 62 6.13 11.04 -5.72
N LEU A 63 5.12 10.28 -5.30
CA LEU A 63 5.31 9.13 -4.42
C LEU A 63 6.24 8.09 -5.00
N LEU A 64 6.12 7.77 -6.30
CA LEU A 64 7.03 6.85 -6.99
C LEU A 64 8.47 7.38 -7.00
N SER A 65 8.66 8.69 -7.15
CA SER A 65 9.99 9.31 -7.06
C SER A 65 10.57 9.22 -5.65
N ASP A 66 9.74 9.45 -4.62
CA ASP A 66 10.14 9.34 -3.22
C ASP A 66 10.50 7.89 -2.86
N ILE A 67 9.71 6.91 -3.33
CA ILE A 67 10.02 5.48 -3.17
C ILE A 67 11.35 5.12 -3.87
N ALA A 68 11.53 5.54 -5.12
CA ALA A 68 12.75 5.25 -5.87
C ALA A 68 13.98 5.83 -5.18
N GLY A 69 13.87 7.04 -4.62
CA GLY A 69 14.92 7.69 -3.84
C GLY A 69 15.11 7.13 -2.43
N GLY A 70 14.22 6.24 -1.97
CA GLY A 70 14.22 5.70 -0.60
C GLY A 70 13.74 6.68 0.46
N ASN A 71 12.99 7.71 0.07
CA ASN A 71 12.44 8.76 0.94
C ASN A 71 11.01 8.44 1.41
N ALA A 72 10.38 7.41 0.87
CA ALA A 72 9.06 6.95 1.29
C ALA A 72 8.98 5.44 1.37
N ILE A 73 8.31 4.94 2.40
CA ILE A 73 7.94 3.53 2.59
C ILE A 73 6.42 3.46 2.58
N VAL A 74 5.87 2.62 1.69
CA VAL A 74 4.45 2.34 1.62
C VAL A 74 4.21 0.88 2.01
N SER A 75 3.31 0.64 2.96
CA SER A 75 2.93 -0.71 3.37
C SER A 75 1.52 -1.06 2.90
N PRO A 76 1.31 -2.24 2.28
CA PRO A 76 -0.01 -2.71 1.90
C PRO A 76 -0.79 -3.16 3.13
N ALA A 77 -2.01 -2.64 3.30
CA ALA A 77 -2.95 -2.98 4.36
C ALA A 77 -4.20 -3.60 3.73
N ILE A 78 -4.15 -4.91 3.48
CA ILE A 78 -5.12 -5.63 2.65
C ILE A 78 -5.94 -6.61 3.48
N GLU A 79 -5.27 -7.45 4.28
CA GLU A 79 -5.86 -8.56 5.01
C GLU A 79 -6.81 -8.12 6.13
N GLU A 80 -7.85 -8.91 6.41
CA GLU A 80 -8.76 -8.73 7.53
C GLU A 80 -8.98 -10.04 8.28
N LEU A 81 -9.25 -9.96 9.59
CA LEU A 81 -9.45 -11.15 10.40
C LEU A 81 -10.77 -11.85 10.08
N GLY A 82 -10.70 -13.16 9.83
CA GLY A 82 -11.88 -14.01 9.68
C GLY A 82 -12.61 -13.89 8.35
N VAL A 83 -12.07 -13.17 7.37
CA VAL A 83 -12.60 -13.07 6.02
C VAL A 83 -11.70 -13.78 5.01
N SER A 84 -12.27 -14.07 3.82
CA SER A 84 -11.54 -14.61 2.69
C SER A 84 -10.51 -13.62 2.15
N TYR A 85 -9.45 -14.12 1.51
CA TYR A 85 -8.47 -13.30 0.78
C TYR A 85 -9.04 -12.65 -0.51
N GLU A 86 -10.29 -12.93 -0.85
CA GLU A 86 -10.92 -12.32 -2.02
C GLU A 86 -11.37 -10.90 -1.72
N PRO A 87 -11.03 -9.90 -2.58
CA PRO A 87 -11.36 -8.49 -2.36
C PRO A 87 -12.84 -8.22 -2.08
N ARG A 88 -13.75 -9.01 -2.68
CA ARG A 88 -15.20 -8.86 -2.47
C ARG A 88 -15.65 -9.02 -1.01
N PHE A 89 -14.86 -9.66 -0.15
CA PHE A 89 -15.20 -9.84 1.26
C PHE A 89 -14.61 -8.76 2.18
N VAL A 90 -13.95 -7.75 1.62
CA VAL A 90 -13.42 -6.62 2.40
C VAL A 90 -14.56 -5.91 3.13
N ALA A 91 -14.39 -5.77 4.46
CA ALA A 91 -15.35 -5.15 5.37
C ALA A 91 -14.95 -3.74 5.80
N ALA A 92 -13.65 -3.37 5.77
CA ALA A 92 -13.21 -2.01 6.01
C ALA A 92 -13.88 -1.07 5.00
N ARG A 93 -14.55 -0.03 5.49
CA ARG A 93 -15.35 0.88 4.66
C ARG A 93 -14.78 2.27 4.60
N ALA A 94 -14.93 2.87 3.43
CA ALA A 94 -14.68 4.28 3.23
C ALA A 94 -15.97 4.94 2.73
N GLU A 95 -16.59 5.72 3.60
CA GLU A 95 -17.84 6.43 3.31
C GLU A 95 -17.54 7.81 2.73
N ARG A 96 -18.23 8.18 1.67
CA ARG A 96 -18.07 9.50 1.03
C ARG A 96 -18.44 10.62 2.01
N SER A 97 -17.62 11.67 2.06
CA SER A 97 -17.84 12.87 2.85
C SER A 97 -17.67 14.13 1.98
N ALA A 98 -17.89 15.32 2.55
CA ALA A 98 -17.76 16.59 1.82
C ALA A 98 -16.32 16.81 1.28
N ASP A 99 -15.31 16.38 2.04
CA ASP A 99 -13.89 16.64 1.75
C ASP A 99 -13.14 15.39 1.25
N GLY A 100 -13.87 14.30 0.91
CA GLY A 100 -13.27 13.04 0.49
C GLY A 100 -13.99 11.84 1.08
N PHE A 101 -13.31 11.06 1.94
CA PHE A 101 -13.86 9.86 2.53
C PHE A 101 -13.54 9.75 4.03
N ILE A 102 -14.37 9.01 4.74
CA ILE A 102 -14.14 8.62 6.13
C ILE A 102 -13.92 7.11 6.17
N LEU A 103 -12.68 6.72 6.45
CA LEU A 103 -12.26 5.32 6.54
C LEU A 103 -12.47 4.78 7.95
N SER A 104 -13.11 3.62 8.05
CA SER A 104 -13.29 2.85 9.29
C SER A 104 -13.11 1.36 9.04
N GLY A 105 -12.47 0.65 9.96
CA GLY A 105 -12.23 -0.78 9.87
C GLY A 105 -10.91 -1.20 10.52
N SER A 106 -10.53 -2.46 10.31
CA SER A 106 -9.27 -3.02 10.86
C SER A 106 -8.60 -3.87 9.80
N LYS A 107 -7.28 -3.73 9.69
CA LYS A 107 -6.43 -4.56 8.83
C LYS A 107 -5.46 -5.38 9.68
N MET A 108 -5.23 -6.62 9.27
CA MET A 108 -4.36 -7.57 9.96
C MET A 108 -3.12 -7.85 9.12
N PHE A 109 -2.07 -8.28 9.80
CA PHE A 109 -0.81 -8.68 9.15
C PHE A 109 -0.24 -7.61 8.21
N VAL A 110 -0.41 -6.33 8.58
CA VAL A 110 0.17 -5.22 7.83
C VAL A 110 1.67 -5.18 8.09
N PRO A 111 2.51 -5.46 7.06
CA PRO A 111 3.94 -5.57 7.27
C PRO A 111 4.57 -4.20 7.52
N TYR A 112 5.45 -4.09 8.50
CA TYR A 112 6.24 -2.87 8.79
C TYR A 112 5.41 -1.57 8.90
N ALA A 113 4.16 -1.64 9.35
CA ALA A 113 3.30 -0.47 9.50
C ALA A 113 3.88 0.60 10.43
N ASP A 114 4.75 0.22 11.36
CA ASP A 114 5.37 1.13 12.32
C ASP A 114 6.47 2.03 11.71
N VAL A 115 7.05 1.65 10.59
CA VAL A 115 8.06 2.43 9.86
C VAL A 115 7.59 2.93 8.50
N ALA A 116 6.37 2.59 8.08
CA ALA A 116 5.78 3.11 6.85
C ALA A 116 5.47 4.62 6.98
N ASP A 117 5.60 5.35 5.89
CA ASP A 117 5.13 6.73 5.77
C ASP A 117 3.65 6.75 5.36
N HIS A 118 3.27 5.80 4.49
CA HIS A 118 1.92 5.64 4.00
C HIS A 118 1.46 4.18 4.08
N LEU A 119 0.15 4.01 4.21
CA LEU A 119 -0.54 2.72 4.12
C LEU A 119 -1.36 2.70 2.82
N LEU A 120 -1.21 1.64 2.03
CA LEU A 120 -2.06 1.37 0.86
C LEU A 120 -3.17 0.44 1.30
N VAL A 121 -4.34 0.99 1.56
CA VAL A 121 -5.45 0.30 2.23
C VAL A 121 -6.49 -0.15 1.22
N LEU A 122 -6.79 -1.45 1.18
CA LEU A 122 -7.92 -1.98 0.43
C LEU A 122 -9.21 -1.77 1.24
N VAL A 123 -10.19 -1.08 0.65
CA VAL A 123 -11.43 -0.70 1.31
C VAL A 123 -12.64 -0.94 0.42
N ARG A 124 -13.82 -1.02 1.00
CA ARG A 124 -15.09 -0.98 0.28
C ARG A 124 -15.64 0.45 0.29
N THR A 125 -15.84 1.01 -0.89
CA THR A 125 -16.41 2.34 -1.09
C THR A 125 -17.89 2.30 -1.45
N GLU A 126 -18.33 1.19 -2.08
CA GLU A 126 -19.71 0.99 -2.56
C GLU A 126 -20.15 -0.47 -2.37
N GLY A 127 -21.44 -0.73 -2.52
CA GLY A 127 -22.02 -2.07 -2.48
C GLY A 127 -21.98 -2.75 -1.11
N ALA A 128 -22.38 -4.02 -1.07
CA ALA A 128 -22.38 -4.88 0.10
C ALA A 128 -21.14 -5.79 0.14
N ILE A 129 -20.84 -6.37 1.30
CA ILE A 129 -19.84 -7.44 1.43
C ILE A 129 -20.31 -8.63 0.59
N GLY A 130 -19.43 -9.13 -0.28
CA GLY A 130 -19.73 -10.20 -1.23
C GLY A 130 -19.91 -9.72 -2.67
N ASP A 131 -20.18 -8.42 -2.89
CA ASP A 131 -20.23 -7.85 -4.24
C ASP A 131 -18.82 -7.82 -4.85
N GLU A 132 -18.70 -8.17 -6.12
CA GLU A 132 -17.42 -8.21 -6.84
C GLU A 132 -16.86 -6.79 -7.03
N ASP A 133 -17.72 -5.83 -7.27
CA ASP A 133 -17.37 -4.42 -7.44
C ASP A 133 -17.41 -3.63 -6.11
N GLY A 134 -16.97 -2.37 -6.15
CA GLY A 134 -17.05 -1.42 -5.04
C GLY A 134 -15.88 -1.47 -4.06
N CYS A 135 -14.79 -2.17 -4.41
CA CYS A 135 -13.53 -2.10 -3.67
C CYS A 135 -12.57 -1.11 -4.33
N SER A 136 -11.81 -0.42 -3.51
CA SER A 136 -10.82 0.57 -3.96
C SER A 136 -9.55 0.51 -3.10
N LEU A 137 -8.43 0.92 -3.66
CA LEU A 137 -7.20 1.15 -2.92
C LEU A 137 -7.11 2.63 -2.52
N MET A 138 -6.80 2.88 -1.26
CA MET A 138 -6.61 4.23 -0.73
C MET A 138 -5.21 4.40 -0.16
N LEU A 139 -4.56 5.50 -0.53
CA LEU A 139 -3.29 5.88 0.06
C LEU A 139 -3.55 6.76 1.29
N VAL A 140 -3.20 6.26 2.46
CA VAL A 140 -3.46 6.90 3.75
C VAL A 140 -2.13 7.24 4.43
N ASP A 141 -1.97 8.49 4.88
CA ASP A 141 -0.82 8.86 5.70
C ASP A 141 -0.90 8.13 7.05
N ARG A 142 0.17 7.42 7.42
CA ARG A 142 0.22 6.65 8.67
C ARG A 142 0.01 7.52 9.92
N SER A 143 0.38 8.79 9.84
CA SER A 143 0.24 9.74 10.95
C SER A 143 -1.16 10.35 11.07
N SER A 144 -2.10 9.99 10.20
CA SER A 144 -3.47 10.52 10.22
C SER A 144 -4.15 10.24 11.56
N PRO A 145 -4.87 11.21 12.12
CA PRO A 145 -5.67 11.01 13.34
C PRO A 145 -6.67 9.85 13.16
N GLY A 146 -6.83 9.02 14.20
CA GLY A 146 -7.73 7.86 14.18
C GLY A 146 -7.05 6.56 13.74
N ILE A 147 -5.76 6.56 13.44
CA ILE A 147 -5.00 5.32 13.17
C ILE A 147 -4.35 4.83 14.46
N ARG A 148 -4.58 3.55 14.77
CA ARG A 148 -3.89 2.84 15.84
C ARG A 148 -3.17 1.63 15.26
N ILE A 149 -1.89 1.50 15.57
CA ILE A 149 -1.01 0.43 15.11
C ILE A 149 -0.60 -0.43 16.30
N THR A 150 -0.91 -1.73 16.24
CA THR A 150 -0.64 -2.69 17.30
C THR A 150 0.23 -3.81 16.74
N ARG A 151 1.40 -4.05 17.33
CA ARG A 151 2.29 -5.13 16.90
C ARG A 151 1.67 -6.50 17.17
N LEU A 152 1.80 -7.40 16.21
CA LEU A 152 1.40 -8.80 16.35
C LEU A 152 2.60 -9.64 16.74
N GLU A 153 2.41 -10.56 17.69
CA GLU A 153 3.38 -11.58 18.04
C GLU A 153 3.23 -12.75 17.07
N THR A 154 4.12 -12.82 16.10
CA THR A 154 4.15 -13.87 15.08
C THR A 154 5.35 -14.79 15.26
N ILE A 155 5.28 -16.00 14.71
CA ILE A 155 6.41 -16.95 14.73
C ILE A 155 7.53 -16.52 13.77
N ALA A 156 7.19 -15.78 12.72
CA ALA A 156 8.15 -15.25 11.77
C ALA A 156 8.83 -13.99 12.35
N PRO A 157 10.10 -13.73 11.99
CA PRO A 157 10.84 -12.57 12.49
C PRO A 157 10.35 -11.26 11.90
N ASP A 158 9.61 -11.29 10.78
CA ASP A 158 9.08 -10.13 10.11
C ASP A 158 8.07 -9.37 11.00
N ARG A 159 8.07 -8.06 10.87
CA ARG A 159 7.27 -7.17 11.71
C ARG A 159 5.87 -7.04 11.14
N GLN A 160 4.89 -7.64 11.81
CA GLN A 160 3.49 -7.63 11.41
C GLN A 160 2.64 -6.83 12.41
N PHE A 161 1.62 -6.14 11.90
CA PHE A 161 0.79 -5.26 12.73
C PHE A 161 -0.70 -5.43 12.41
N GLN A 162 -1.52 -5.22 13.44
CA GLN A 162 -2.91 -4.83 13.27
C GLN A 162 -2.95 -3.31 13.14
N VAL A 163 -3.74 -2.82 12.18
CA VAL A 163 -3.98 -1.39 11.99
C VAL A 163 -5.48 -1.14 12.05
N ASP A 164 -5.91 -0.38 13.05
CA ASP A 164 -7.30 0.04 13.23
C ASP A 164 -7.46 1.46 12.71
N PHE A 165 -8.55 1.68 11.98
CA PHE A 165 -8.95 2.98 11.42
C PHE A 165 -10.26 3.41 12.10
N GLU A 166 -10.21 4.47 12.90
CA GLU A 166 -11.36 5.03 13.62
C GLU A 166 -11.72 6.38 12.98
N ARG A 167 -12.62 6.35 11.97
CA ARG A 167 -13.10 7.53 11.25
C ARG A 167 -11.97 8.40 10.68
N VAL A 168 -10.99 7.79 10.05
CA VAL A 168 -9.85 8.47 9.43
C VAL A 168 -10.32 9.24 8.20
N VAL A 169 -10.02 10.55 8.16
CA VAL A 169 -10.34 11.39 7.00
C VAL A 169 -9.30 11.17 5.91
N VAL A 170 -9.76 10.78 4.72
CA VAL A 170 -8.92 10.55 3.54
C VAL A 170 -9.38 11.50 2.44
N ALA A 171 -8.49 12.38 1.97
CA ALA A 171 -8.82 13.33 0.92
C ALA A 171 -9.18 12.62 -0.40
N ALA A 172 -10.08 13.18 -1.19
CA ALA A 172 -10.57 12.58 -2.44
C ALA A 172 -9.44 12.22 -3.41
N GLN A 173 -8.40 13.03 -3.50
CA GLN A 173 -7.22 12.80 -4.33
C GLN A 173 -6.36 11.56 -3.92
N ASN A 174 -6.72 10.90 -2.82
CA ASN A 174 -6.06 9.70 -2.29
C ASN A 174 -6.78 8.42 -2.68
N ILE A 175 -7.83 8.53 -3.49
CA ILE A 175 -8.73 7.45 -3.88
C ILE A 175 -8.66 7.27 -5.37
N ASN A 176 -8.88 6.03 -5.78
CA ASN A 176 -8.78 5.57 -7.14
C ASN A 176 -7.48 5.97 -7.81
N LEU A 177 -6.69 5.06 -7.75
CA LEU A 177 -5.65 4.88 -8.68
C LEU A 177 -6.23 4.60 -10.11
N ASP A 178 -7.53 4.40 -10.25
CA ASP A 178 -8.24 4.06 -11.49
C ASP A 178 -9.20 5.17 -11.98
N ASP A 179 -8.81 6.43 -11.93
CA ASP A 179 -9.52 7.44 -12.73
C ASP A 179 -9.17 7.21 -14.20
N GLU A 180 -9.94 6.37 -14.85
CA GLU A 180 -10.11 6.41 -16.30
C GLU A 180 -10.68 7.79 -16.65
N GLU A 181 -9.84 8.73 -17.01
CA GLU A 181 -10.24 9.82 -17.88
C GLU A 181 -10.55 9.20 -19.25
N GLU A 182 -11.80 8.82 -19.46
CA GLU A 182 -12.34 8.72 -20.80
C GLU A 182 -12.29 10.12 -21.44
N ALA A 183 -11.34 10.30 -22.33
CA ALA A 183 -11.32 11.41 -23.30
C ALA A 183 -11.88 10.93 -24.64
#